data_f4c89bfea92b13afed54212033068d87
#
_entry.id   f4c89bfea92b13afed54212033068d87
#
_cell.length_a   1.000
_cell.length_b   1.000
_cell.length_c   1.000
_cell.angle_alpha   90.00
_cell.angle_beta   90.00
_cell.angle_gamma   90.00
#
_symmetry.space_group_name_H-M   'P 1'
#
loop_
_entity.id
_entity.type
_entity.pdbx_description
1 polymer ?
#
loop_
_entity_poly.entity_id
_entity_poly.type
_entity_poly.pdbx_seq_one_letter_code
_entity_poly.pdbx_strand_id
1 'polypeptide(L)'
;HINYQGGSTGARNEKPGTRQRLIAANKAVHEFYRKQLETPEAATARNFLLDRGFSREVIYDFECGYAPEGWDTATKHLLRMGFSFEELEAAGISKMGKRGPIDRFHRRLLWPIKDLSGNVIGFGARKLFDDDKLGKYMNTSETMLYRKSKVLFGLDLAKRNIAENHQAVVVEGYTDVMAMYAAGVKTAVASCGTAFGGEHLQVLRRLMLDDSYFNGELIYTFDGDEAGQKAAMRAFDGEQKFTGQSFVSVAPDGMDPCDLRLHKGDAAVRELIADRIPMFEFVIQSVIAEYRIDTAEGRLQALRRAVPVVAQIRDQPLQREYARRLAGWVGWANPEEVLQQVRAEARKPKKAEKPTIRRFDNAKQQPAQQDVPMIHPPSPKETHLWPQREALKLALQMPQVAG
;
A
#
# COMPACT_ATOMS: atom_id res chain seq x y z
N HIS A 1 -28.84 -25.94 11.26
CA HIS A 1 -27.43 -26.20 11.62
C HIS A 1 -26.63 -26.35 10.32
N ILE A 2 -25.88 -25.33 9.95
CA ILE A 2 -24.94 -25.38 8.82
C ILE A 2 -23.53 -25.45 9.44
N ASN A 3 -22.90 -26.61 9.29
CA ASN A 3 -21.50 -26.81 9.68
C ASN A 3 -20.56 -26.21 8.60
N TYR A 4 -19.87 -25.11 8.92
CA TYR A 4 -18.75 -24.62 8.13
C TYR A 4 -17.49 -25.42 8.47
N GLN A 5 -17.12 -26.38 7.66
CA GLN A 5 -15.74 -26.91 7.63
C GLN A 5 -14.87 -25.97 6.80
N GLY A 6 -14.18 -25.05 7.47
CA GLY A 6 -13.14 -24.23 6.89
C GLY A 6 -11.82 -24.99 6.88
N GLY A 7 -11.28 -25.28 5.70
CA GLY A 7 -9.96 -25.87 5.54
C GLY A 7 -8.87 -24.95 6.12
N SER A 8 -8.24 -25.41 7.21
CA SER A 8 -7.13 -24.76 7.90
C SER A 8 -5.83 -25.35 7.40
N THR A 9 -5.06 -24.54 6.66
CA THR A 9 -3.62 -24.78 6.50
C THR A 9 -2.90 -23.80 7.43
N GLY A 10 -2.28 -24.31 8.52
CA GLY A 10 -1.31 -23.59 9.33
C GLY A 10 -1.83 -22.87 10.58
N ALA A 11 -2.78 -23.43 11.33
CA ALA A 11 -3.10 -22.96 12.67
C ALA A 11 -2.00 -23.38 13.64
N ARG A 12 -1.11 -22.45 14.04
CA ARG A 12 -0.45 -22.57 15.36
C ARG A 12 -1.56 -22.71 16.42
N ASN A 13 -1.41 -23.64 17.37
CA ASN A 13 -2.30 -23.82 18.51
C ASN A 13 -2.35 -22.54 19.36
N GLU A 14 -3.27 -21.64 19.02
CA GLU A 14 -3.47 -20.39 19.74
C GLU A 14 -4.35 -20.67 20.96
N LYS A 15 -3.93 -20.21 22.12
CA LYS A 15 -4.73 -20.31 23.34
C LYS A 15 -6.04 -19.53 23.11
N PRO A 16 -7.22 -20.10 23.49
CA PRO A 16 -8.49 -19.38 23.42
C PRO A 16 -8.37 -18.01 24.11
N GLY A 17 -8.88 -16.93 23.46
CA GLY A 17 -8.83 -15.58 24.01
C GLY A 17 -7.58 -14.74 23.65
N THR A 18 -6.53 -15.31 23.05
CA THR A 18 -5.31 -14.55 22.69
C THR A 18 -5.66 -13.33 21.80
N ARG A 19 -6.45 -13.51 20.75
CA ARG A 19 -6.85 -12.41 19.87
C ARG A 19 -7.53 -11.26 20.63
N GLN A 20 -8.43 -11.56 21.56
CA GLN A 20 -9.13 -10.55 22.37
C GLN A 20 -8.17 -9.80 23.30
N ARG A 21 -7.18 -10.50 23.88
CA ARG A 21 -6.15 -9.88 24.72
C ARG A 21 -5.28 -8.90 23.92
N LEU A 22 -4.88 -9.27 22.69
CA LEU A 22 -4.11 -8.38 21.81
C LEU A 22 -4.92 -7.14 21.39
N ILE A 23 -6.23 -7.29 21.10
CA ILE A 23 -7.13 -6.16 20.83
C ILE A 23 -7.23 -5.25 22.06
N ALA A 24 -7.37 -5.84 23.26
CA ALA A 24 -7.41 -5.08 24.51
C ALA A 24 -6.10 -4.31 24.77
N ALA A 25 -4.94 -4.91 24.49
CA ALA A 25 -3.64 -4.24 24.59
C ALA A 25 -3.51 -3.07 23.62
N ASN A 26 -3.91 -3.27 22.35
CA ASN A 26 -3.91 -2.18 21.34
C ASN A 26 -4.88 -1.04 21.73
N LYS A 27 -6.06 -1.36 22.25
CA LYS A 27 -6.99 -0.35 22.77
C LYS A 27 -6.40 0.45 23.92
N ALA A 28 -5.79 -0.25 24.91
CA ALA A 28 -5.22 0.40 26.07
C ALA A 28 -4.04 1.33 25.70
N VAL A 29 -3.13 0.88 24.81
CA VAL A 29 -2.03 1.74 24.36
C VAL A 29 -2.53 2.90 23.51
N HIS A 30 -3.59 2.72 22.72
CA HIS A 30 -4.20 3.80 21.96
C HIS A 30 -4.76 4.88 22.87
N GLU A 31 -5.50 4.52 23.92
CA GLU A 31 -5.99 5.46 24.92
C GLU A 31 -4.83 6.20 25.62
N PHE A 32 -3.73 5.50 25.89
CA PHE A 32 -2.51 6.12 26.40
C PHE A 32 -1.94 7.13 25.42
N TYR A 33 -1.74 6.80 24.14
CA TYR A 33 -1.17 7.71 23.13
C TYR A 33 -2.07 8.92 22.86
N ARG A 34 -3.40 8.77 22.90
CA ARG A 34 -4.33 9.89 22.81
C ARG A 34 -4.13 10.88 23.94
N LYS A 35 -4.01 10.40 25.19
CA LYS A 35 -3.73 11.26 26.35
C LYS A 35 -2.36 11.94 26.24
N GLN A 36 -1.37 11.25 25.67
CA GLN A 36 -0.04 11.85 25.45
C GLN A 36 -0.07 13.00 24.44
N LEU A 37 -0.97 12.95 23.44
CA LEU A 37 -1.12 14.05 22.46
C LEU A 37 -1.52 15.38 23.13
N GLU A 38 -2.22 15.34 24.24
CA GLU A 38 -2.65 16.56 24.99
C GLU A 38 -1.56 17.11 25.90
N THR A 39 -0.45 16.41 26.12
CA THR A 39 0.63 16.86 26.99
C THR A 39 1.47 17.97 26.36
N PRO A 40 2.19 18.80 27.15
CA PRO A 40 3.13 19.78 26.62
C PRO A 40 4.21 19.19 25.71
N GLU A 41 4.68 17.98 25.99
CA GLU A 41 5.67 17.27 25.19
C GLU A 41 5.24 17.07 23.72
N ALA A 42 3.95 16.89 23.48
CA ALA A 42 3.39 16.66 22.17
C ALA A 42 3.13 17.93 21.36
N ALA A 43 3.61 19.10 21.79
CA ALA A 43 3.37 20.38 21.10
C ALA A 43 3.76 20.31 19.60
N THR A 44 4.92 19.73 19.27
CA THR A 44 5.37 19.55 17.89
C THR A 44 4.40 18.68 17.08
N ALA A 45 3.84 17.64 17.67
CA ALA A 45 2.86 16.76 17.01
C ALA A 45 1.55 17.50 16.72
N ARG A 46 1.05 18.28 17.69
CA ARG A 46 -0.17 19.10 17.51
C ARG A 46 0.05 20.19 16.46
N ASN A 47 1.15 20.91 16.53
CA ASN A 47 1.49 21.95 15.54
C ASN A 47 1.57 21.35 14.13
N PHE A 48 2.20 20.19 13.97
CA PHE A 48 2.26 19.50 12.68
C PHE A 48 0.87 19.27 12.07
N LEU A 49 -0.11 18.86 12.89
CA LEU A 49 -1.48 18.63 12.42
C LEU A 49 -2.20 19.96 12.11
N LEU A 50 -2.04 20.96 12.96
CA LEU A 50 -2.65 22.29 12.78
C LEU A 50 -2.07 23.02 11.58
N ASP A 51 -0.75 23.00 11.38
CA ASP A 51 -0.05 23.61 10.24
C ASP A 51 -0.49 23.00 8.90
N ARG A 52 -0.99 21.75 8.91
CA ARG A 52 -1.62 21.08 7.76
C ARG A 52 -3.12 21.36 7.62
N GLY A 53 -3.63 22.31 8.39
CA GLY A 53 -5.01 22.79 8.32
C GLY A 53 -6.05 21.83 8.89
N PHE A 54 -5.65 20.85 9.72
CA PHE A 54 -6.63 19.96 10.36
C PHE A 54 -7.23 20.61 11.59
N SER A 55 -8.56 20.66 11.65
CA SER A 55 -9.28 21.13 12.84
C SER A 55 -9.17 20.11 13.99
N ARG A 56 -9.48 20.55 15.20
CA ARG A 56 -9.51 19.66 16.37
C ARG A 56 -10.52 18.53 16.22
N GLU A 57 -11.65 18.77 15.55
CA GLU A 57 -12.66 17.76 15.27
C GLU A 57 -12.09 16.65 14.37
N VAL A 58 -11.40 17.01 13.29
CA VAL A 58 -10.77 16.02 12.39
C VAL A 58 -9.69 15.22 13.14
N ILE A 59 -8.86 15.88 13.95
CA ILE A 59 -7.83 15.20 14.77
C ILE A 59 -8.49 14.23 15.75
N TYR A 60 -9.63 14.61 16.32
CA TYR A 60 -10.41 13.78 17.23
C TYR A 60 -11.08 12.60 16.51
N ASP A 61 -11.68 12.82 15.34
CA ASP A 61 -12.33 11.76 14.53
C ASP A 61 -11.33 10.68 14.11
N PHE A 62 -10.10 11.08 13.77
CA PHE A 62 -9.02 10.16 13.45
C PHE A 62 -8.27 9.64 14.68
N GLU A 63 -8.66 10.07 15.87
CA GLU A 63 -8.12 9.61 17.14
C GLU A 63 -6.58 9.61 17.20
N CYS A 64 -5.98 10.66 16.65
CA CYS A 64 -4.53 10.80 16.61
C CYS A 64 -3.91 10.72 17.99
N GLY A 65 -2.68 10.23 18.09
CA GLY A 65 -1.95 10.08 19.34
C GLY A 65 -0.49 10.49 19.21
N TYR A 66 0.21 10.48 20.33
CA TYR A 66 1.63 10.78 20.40
C TYR A 66 2.37 9.71 21.21
N ALA A 67 3.45 9.18 20.66
CA ALA A 67 4.38 8.33 21.41
C ALA A 67 5.42 9.21 22.10
N PRO A 68 5.51 9.18 23.45
CA PRO A 68 6.43 10.03 24.21
C PRO A 68 7.89 9.67 24.01
N GLU A 69 8.81 10.49 24.53
CA GLU A 69 10.25 10.36 24.38
C GLU A 69 10.82 9.09 25.07
N GLY A 70 10.20 8.67 26.17
CA GLY A 70 10.68 7.53 26.95
C GLY A 70 10.74 6.24 26.14
N TRP A 71 11.82 5.47 26.33
CA TRP A 71 12.05 4.24 25.58
C TRP A 71 11.12 3.07 25.95
N ASP A 72 10.48 3.11 27.10
CA ASP A 72 9.65 2.03 27.66
C ASP A 72 8.39 2.54 28.39
N THR A 73 8.00 3.77 28.12
CA THR A 73 6.92 4.45 28.84
C THR A 73 5.57 3.77 28.61
N ALA A 74 5.23 3.48 27.36
CA ALA A 74 4.00 2.76 27.02
C ALA A 74 4.06 1.30 27.49
N THR A 75 5.21 0.62 27.30
CA THR A 75 5.43 -0.74 27.80
C THR A 75 5.22 -0.83 29.30
N LYS A 76 5.86 0.02 30.10
CA LYS A 76 5.69 0.06 31.56
C LYS A 76 4.24 0.35 31.98
N HIS A 77 3.58 1.26 31.27
CA HIS A 77 2.18 1.59 31.53
C HIS A 77 1.29 0.34 31.37
N LEU A 78 1.45 -0.40 30.28
CA LEU A 78 0.63 -1.58 29.97
C LEU A 78 0.95 -2.78 30.86
N LEU A 79 2.23 -2.99 31.24
CA LEU A 79 2.60 -4.01 32.21
C LEU A 79 1.92 -3.77 33.57
N ARG A 80 1.80 -2.50 34.03
CA ARG A 80 1.06 -2.15 35.25
C ARG A 80 -0.44 -2.41 35.12
N MET A 81 -0.99 -2.39 33.91
CA MET A 81 -2.39 -2.75 33.62
C MET A 81 -2.63 -4.26 33.56
N GLY A 82 -1.57 -5.08 33.76
CA GLY A 82 -1.67 -6.54 33.77
C GLY A 82 -1.59 -7.21 32.40
N PHE A 83 -1.02 -6.52 31.39
CA PHE A 83 -0.61 -7.18 30.16
C PHE A 83 0.77 -7.79 30.32
N SER A 84 1.02 -8.94 29.69
CA SER A 84 2.37 -9.52 29.68
C SER A 84 3.22 -8.94 28.55
N PHE A 85 4.55 -9.04 28.66
CA PHE A 85 5.44 -8.58 27.59
C PHE A 85 5.18 -9.34 26.29
N GLU A 86 4.93 -10.64 26.35
CA GLU A 86 4.64 -11.48 25.20
C GLU A 86 3.36 -11.01 24.47
N GLU A 87 2.34 -10.57 25.21
CA GLU A 87 1.13 -9.96 24.62
C GLU A 87 1.46 -8.65 23.92
N LEU A 88 2.29 -7.79 24.53
CA LEU A 88 2.68 -6.51 23.96
C LEU A 88 3.57 -6.68 22.72
N GLU A 89 4.47 -7.64 22.73
CA GLU A 89 5.31 -7.98 21.57
C GLU A 89 4.46 -8.58 20.44
N ALA A 90 3.57 -9.52 20.74
CA ALA A 90 2.67 -10.12 19.77
C ALA A 90 1.66 -9.10 19.17
N ALA A 91 1.29 -8.06 19.92
CA ALA A 91 0.48 -6.94 19.42
C ALA A 91 1.30 -5.91 18.61
N GLY A 92 2.65 -6.02 18.61
CA GLY A 92 3.54 -5.09 17.92
C GLY A 92 3.66 -3.72 18.60
N ILE A 93 3.37 -3.64 19.90
CA ILE A 93 3.45 -2.44 20.75
C ILE A 93 4.86 -2.28 21.27
N SER A 94 5.45 -3.36 21.74
CA SER A 94 6.77 -3.43 22.36
C SER A 94 7.70 -4.39 21.61
N LYS A 95 8.97 -4.31 21.86
CA LYS A 95 9.98 -5.26 21.37
C LYS A 95 11.09 -5.43 22.39
N MET A 96 11.81 -6.55 22.33
CA MET A 96 12.99 -6.73 23.16
C MET A 96 14.14 -5.86 22.65
N GLY A 97 14.64 -4.98 23.49
CA GLY A 97 15.84 -4.18 23.26
C GLY A 97 17.06 -4.79 23.94
N LYS A 98 18.23 -4.17 23.80
CA LYS A 98 19.49 -4.65 24.41
C LYS A 98 19.46 -4.65 25.95
N ARG A 99 18.68 -3.78 26.58
CA ARG A 99 18.61 -3.59 28.03
C ARG A 99 17.26 -3.98 28.64
N GLY A 100 16.39 -4.62 27.87
CA GLY A 100 15.04 -5.00 28.28
C GLY A 100 13.96 -4.55 27.29
N PRO A 101 12.68 -4.76 27.61
CA PRO A 101 11.56 -4.35 26.79
C PRO A 101 11.56 -2.84 26.49
N ILE A 102 11.31 -2.48 25.24
CA ILE A 102 11.19 -1.10 24.78
C ILE A 102 9.95 -0.91 23.94
N ASP A 103 9.47 0.33 23.90
CA ASP A 103 8.37 0.74 23.04
C ASP A 103 8.79 0.65 21.57
N ARG A 104 7.83 0.37 20.69
CA ARG A 104 8.07 0.36 19.25
C ARG A 104 8.21 1.77 18.69
N PHE A 105 7.45 2.72 19.21
CA PHE A 105 7.38 4.09 18.74
C PHE A 105 7.86 5.06 19.82
N HIS A 106 8.63 6.07 19.41
CA HIS A 106 9.19 7.10 20.28
C HIS A 106 9.13 8.45 19.59
N ARG A 107 8.71 9.51 20.28
CA ARG A 107 8.67 10.90 19.79
C ARG A 107 8.01 11.03 18.41
N ARG A 108 6.91 10.28 18.18
CA ARG A 108 6.23 10.23 16.90
C ARG A 108 4.75 10.54 17.03
N LEU A 109 4.23 11.23 16.02
CA LEU A 109 2.80 11.33 15.79
C LEU A 109 2.28 9.98 15.35
N LEU A 110 1.11 9.57 15.89
CA LEU A 110 0.52 8.26 15.66
C LEU A 110 -0.90 8.38 15.10
N TRP A 111 -1.23 7.49 14.18
CA TRP A 111 -2.58 7.21 13.72
C TRP A 111 -2.95 5.77 14.07
N PRO A 112 -4.08 5.54 14.76
CA PRO A 112 -4.56 4.17 14.96
C PRO A 112 -5.01 3.58 13.64
N ILE A 113 -4.61 2.35 13.37
CA ILE A 113 -5.10 1.57 12.25
C ILE A 113 -6.16 0.61 12.79
N LYS A 114 -7.36 0.66 12.23
CA LYS A 114 -8.51 -0.09 12.74
C LYS A 114 -9.01 -1.12 11.73
N ASP A 115 -9.59 -2.21 12.25
CA ASP A 115 -10.34 -3.17 11.45
C ASP A 115 -11.75 -2.64 11.13
N LEU A 116 -12.51 -3.38 10.31
CA LEU A 116 -13.88 -3.03 9.94
C LEU A 116 -14.83 -2.94 11.15
N SER A 117 -14.50 -3.57 12.26
CA SER A 117 -15.28 -3.51 13.51
C SER A 117 -14.90 -2.29 14.37
N GLY A 118 -13.90 -1.51 13.97
CA GLY A 118 -13.39 -0.36 14.72
C GLY A 118 -12.36 -0.72 15.80
N ASN A 119 -11.91 -1.98 15.88
CA ASN A 119 -10.84 -2.35 16.81
C ASN A 119 -9.50 -1.83 16.32
N VAL A 120 -8.70 -1.24 17.19
CA VAL A 120 -7.32 -0.87 16.89
C VAL A 120 -6.48 -2.13 16.76
N ILE A 121 -5.88 -2.31 15.60
CA ILE A 121 -5.05 -3.48 15.24
C ILE A 121 -3.58 -3.14 15.04
N GLY A 122 -3.24 -1.86 15.02
CA GLY A 122 -1.89 -1.34 14.85
C GLY A 122 -1.86 0.16 14.74
N PHE A 123 -0.70 0.70 14.41
CA PHE A 123 -0.46 2.15 14.29
C PHE A 123 0.43 2.47 13.11
N GLY A 124 0.13 3.58 12.45
CA GLY A 124 1.06 4.33 11.63
C GLY A 124 1.72 5.43 12.45
N ALA A 125 3.00 5.67 12.23
CA ALA A 125 3.80 6.63 12.99
C ALA A 125 4.63 7.50 12.06
N ARG A 126 4.62 8.81 12.28
CA ARG A 126 5.45 9.78 11.55
C ARG A 126 6.49 10.39 12.45
N LYS A 127 7.73 10.45 12.00
CA LYS A 127 8.79 11.16 12.73
C LYS A 127 8.52 12.68 12.71
N LEU A 128 8.85 13.32 13.83
CA LEU A 128 8.67 14.76 14.03
C LEU A 128 10.00 15.50 14.19
N PHE A 129 11.07 14.79 14.49
CA PHE A 129 12.38 15.35 14.83
C PHE A 129 13.46 14.79 13.90
N ASP A 130 14.44 15.64 13.53
CA ASP A 130 15.48 15.27 12.55
C ASP A 130 16.53 14.30 13.11
N ASP A 131 16.71 14.26 14.43
CA ASP A 131 17.57 13.31 15.12
C ASP A 131 17.02 11.87 15.13
N ASP A 132 15.74 11.67 14.79
CA ASP A 132 15.20 10.33 14.55
C ASP A 132 15.73 9.77 13.21
N LYS A 133 16.66 8.81 13.32
CA LYS A 133 17.32 8.17 12.17
C LYS A 133 16.47 7.13 11.44
N LEU A 134 15.30 6.79 11.97
CA LEU A 134 14.38 5.84 11.36
C LEU A 134 13.61 6.50 10.21
N GLY A 135 12.94 5.69 9.39
CA GLY A 135 12.16 6.18 8.26
C GLY A 135 11.12 7.23 8.64
N LYS A 136 10.80 8.15 7.72
CA LYS A 136 9.80 9.22 7.91
C LYS A 136 8.48 8.65 8.42
N TYR A 137 8.03 7.54 7.86
CA TYR A 137 6.88 6.79 8.31
C TYR A 137 7.29 5.38 8.76
N MET A 138 6.68 4.92 9.82
CA MET A 138 6.80 3.56 10.36
C MET A 138 5.42 3.03 10.69
N ASN A 139 5.20 1.75 10.44
CA ASN A 139 3.95 1.08 10.83
C ASN A 139 4.23 -0.06 11.81
N THR A 140 3.18 -0.49 12.50
CA THR A 140 3.22 -1.76 13.24
C THR A 140 3.73 -2.87 12.32
N SER A 141 4.54 -3.79 12.85
CA SER A 141 4.99 -4.99 12.12
C SER A 141 3.80 -5.90 11.83
N GLU A 142 3.98 -6.85 10.90
CA GLU A 142 3.01 -7.93 10.73
C GLU A 142 2.74 -8.65 12.06
N THR A 143 1.46 -8.77 12.42
CA THR A 143 1.01 -9.46 13.62
C THR A 143 -0.17 -10.38 13.27
N MET A 144 -0.67 -11.12 14.27
CA MET A 144 -1.92 -11.86 14.12
C MET A 144 -3.11 -10.94 13.75
N LEU A 145 -3.12 -9.70 14.27
CA LEU A 145 -4.19 -8.73 14.05
C LEU A 145 -3.98 -7.89 12.79
N TYR A 146 -2.75 -7.54 12.47
CA TYR A 146 -2.39 -6.57 11.46
C TYR A 146 -1.63 -7.21 10.29
N ARG A 147 -2.25 -7.19 9.12
CA ARG A 147 -1.65 -7.63 7.85
C ARG A 147 -1.71 -6.49 6.84
N LYS A 148 -0.57 -5.93 6.48
CA LYS A 148 -0.46 -4.76 5.59
C LYS A 148 -1.20 -4.93 4.27
N SER A 149 -1.20 -6.13 3.71
CA SER A 149 -1.87 -6.42 2.44
C SER A 149 -3.40 -6.43 2.51
N LYS A 150 -3.99 -6.42 3.72
CA LYS A 150 -5.44 -6.54 3.93
C LYS A 150 -6.07 -5.33 4.62
N VAL A 151 -5.24 -4.41 5.09
CA VAL A 151 -5.69 -3.30 5.93
C VAL A 151 -5.57 -1.99 5.18
N LEU A 152 -6.62 -1.20 5.24
CA LEU A 152 -6.68 0.15 4.69
C LEU A 152 -6.93 1.13 5.84
N PHE A 153 -6.10 2.17 5.92
CA PHE A 153 -6.31 3.26 6.87
C PHE A 153 -7.54 4.09 6.49
N GLY A 154 -8.30 4.51 7.48
CA GLY A 154 -9.53 5.29 7.31
C GLY A 154 -10.75 4.46 6.93
N LEU A 155 -10.61 3.14 6.71
CA LEU A 155 -11.70 2.29 6.26
C LEU A 155 -12.83 2.16 7.29
N ASP A 156 -12.52 2.20 8.58
CA ASP A 156 -13.49 2.23 9.68
C ASP A 156 -14.43 3.43 9.59
N LEU A 157 -13.93 4.61 9.20
CA LEU A 157 -14.71 5.84 8.98
C LEU A 157 -15.39 5.85 7.60
N ALA A 158 -14.71 5.35 6.57
CA ALA A 158 -15.17 5.42 5.19
C ALA A 158 -16.21 4.33 4.80
N LYS A 159 -16.22 3.18 5.47
CA LYS A 159 -16.97 1.97 5.06
C LYS A 159 -18.44 2.21 4.74
N ARG A 160 -19.14 3.04 5.54
CA ARG A 160 -20.55 3.36 5.31
C ARG A 160 -20.73 4.19 4.04
N ASN A 161 -19.93 5.25 3.89
CA ASN A 161 -19.98 6.11 2.69
C ASN A 161 -19.57 5.34 1.43
N ILE A 162 -18.60 4.42 1.53
CA ILE A 162 -18.21 3.54 0.41
C ILE A 162 -19.38 2.65 0.00
N ALA A 163 -20.07 2.05 0.97
CA ALA A 163 -21.23 1.19 0.68
C ALA A 163 -22.42 1.96 0.10
N GLU A 164 -22.72 3.15 0.62
CA GLU A 164 -23.84 3.99 0.17
C GLU A 164 -23.60 4.59 -1.23
N ASN A 165 -22.35 4.99 -1.51
CA ASN A 165 -22.00 5.65 -2.78
C ASN A 165 -21.45 4.69 -3.83
N HIS A 166 -21.22 3.42 -3.49
CA HIS A 166 -20.53 2.44 -4.33
C HIS A 166 -19.20 2.96 -4.89
N GLN A 167 -18.50 3.81 -4.13
CA GLN A 167 -17.30 4.50 -4.57
C GLN A 167 -16.24 4.45 -3.46
N ALA A 168 -14.98 4.17 -3.85
CA ALA A 168 -13.83 4.28 -2.96
C ALA A 168 -12.74 5.13 -3.61
N VAL A 169 -12.13 6.01 -2.82
CA VAL A 169 -10.97 6.82 -3.22
C VAL A 169 -9.74 6.29 -2.52
N VAL A 170 -8.72 5.92 -3.29
CA VAL A 170 -7.44 5.41 -2.78
C VAL A 170 -6.40 6.52 -2.88
N VAL A 171 -5.86 6.92 -1.74
CA VAL A 171 -4.78 7.91 -1.61
C VAL A 171 -3.51 7.25 -1.05
N GLU A 172 -2.39 7.99 -1.01
CA GLU A 172 -1.09 7.41 -0.63
C GLU A 172 -0.88 7.35 0.89
N GLY A 173 -1.27 8.38 1.65
CA GLY A 173 -0.88 8.56 3.04
C GLY A 173 -1.99 8.88 4.04
N TYR A 174 -1.61 8.92 5.31
CA TYR A 174 -2.49 9.22 6.44
C TYR A 174 -3.09 10.62 6.36
N THR A 175 -2.25 11.60 6.05
CA THR A 175 -2.64 13.01 5.92
C THR A 175 -3.56 13.25 4.74
N ASP A 176 -3.42 12.46 3.67
CA ASP A 176 -4.27 12.58 2.48
C ASP A 176 -5.68 12.08 2.77
N VAL A 177 -5.81 10.95 3.50
CA VAL A 177 -7.13 10.48 3.98
C VAL A 177 -7.79 11.52 4.87
N MET A 178 -7.04 12.13 5.79
CA MET A 178 -7.56 13.19 6.66
C MET A 178 -7.99 14.42 5.86
N ALA A 179 -7.23 14.82 4.84
CA ALA A 179 -7.53 15.94 3.97
C ALA A 179 -8.80 15.69 3.13
N MET A 180 -8.90 14.51 2.53
CA MET A 180 -10.09 14.07 1.80
C MET A 180 -11.33 14.10 2.71
N TYR A 181 -11.21 13.50 3.91
CA TYR A 181 -12.29 13.48 4.90
C TYR A 181 -12.73 14.89 5.30
N ALA A 182 -11.78 15.78 5.60
CA ALA A 182 -12.04 17.17 5.97
C ALA A 182 -12.71 17.96 4.84
N ALA A 183 -12.34 17.69 3.57
CA ALA A 183 -12.95 18.28 2.39
C ALA A 183 -14.35 17.72 2.05
N GLY A 184 -14.83 16.70 2.78
CA GLY A 184 -16.12 16.05 2.56
C GLY A 184 -16.08 14.81 1.67
N VAL A 185 -14.90 14.39 1.17
CA VAL A 185 -14.70 13.13 0.44
C VAL A 185 -14.50 11.99 1.45
N LYS A 186 -15.61 11.50 1.99
CA LYS A 186 -15.62 10.53 3.10
C LYS A 186 -15.46 9.06 2.67
N THR A 187 -15.12 8.81 1.40
CA THR A 187 -14.87 7.48 0.84
C THR A 187 -13.37 7.18 0.69
N ALA A 188 -12.50 8.07 1.20
CA ALA A 188 -11.06 7.96 1.04
C ALA A 188 -10.43 6.97 2.02
N VAL A 189 -9.48 6.18 1.51
CA VAL A 189 -8.68 5.20 2.25
C VAL A 189 -7.24 5.18 1.75
N ALA A 190 -6.30 4.71 2.58
CA ALA A 190 -4.91 4.54 2.16
C ALA A 190 -4.36 3.18 2.54
N SER A 191 -3.42 2.67 1.74
CA SER A 191 -2.65 1.48 2.09
C SER A 191 -1.59 1.82 3.15
N CYS A 192 -1.36 0.90 4.10
CA CYS A 192 -0.48 1.14 5.24
C CYS A 192 0.98 0.75 4.95
N GLY A 193 1.70 1.58 4.19
CA GLY A 193 3.13 1.37 3.92
C GLY A 193 3.44 0.17 3.03
N THR A 194 2.52 -0.19 2.16
CA THR A 194 2.69 -1.16 1.07
C THR A 194 1.95 -0.64 -0.16
N ALA A 195 2.29 -1.12 -1.34
CA ALA A 195 1.52 -0.81 -2.53
C ALA A 195 0.08 -1.32 -2.40
N PHE A 196 -0.88 -0.56 -2.90
CA PHE A 196 -2.26 -1.02 -3.03
C PHE A 196 -2.30 -2.26 -3.94
N GLY A 197 -2.96 -3.32 -3.50
CA GLY A 197 -2.93 -4.62 -4.20
C GLY A 197 -4.25 -5.37 -4.14
N GLY A 198 -4.26 -6.59 -4.71
CA GLY A 198 -5.47 -7.38 -4.90
C GLY A 198 -6.24 -7.74 -3.62
N GLU A 199 -5.58 -7.90 -2.48
CA GLU A 199 -6.27 -8.14 -1.19
C GLU A 199 -7.00 -6.88 -0.69
N HIS A 200 -6.41 -5.68 -0.86
CA HIS A 200 -7.07 -4.40 -0.59
C HIS A 200 -8.29 -4.20 -1.49
N LEU A 201 -8.13 -4.48 -2.79
CA LEU A 201 -9.21 -4.40 -3.77
C LEU A 201 -10.38 -5.31 -3.39
N GLN A 202 -10.11 -6.55 -2.94
CA GLN A 202 -11.18 -7.47 -2.50
C GLN A 202 -11.99 -6.94 -1.32
N VAL A 203 -11.34 -6.22 -0.38
CA VAL A 203 -12.03 -5.58 0.74
C VAL A 203 -12.98 -4.49 0.24
N LEU A 204 -12.49 -3.60 -0.63
CA LEU A 204 -13.30 -2.50 -1.18
C LEU A 204 -14.45 -3.02 -2.05
N ARG A 205 -14.21 -4.01 -2.91
CA ARG A 205 -15.26 -4.62 -3.74
C ARG A 205 -16.43 -5.15 -2.93
N ARG A 206 -16.15 -5.83 -1.81
CA ARG A 206 -17.19 -6.33 -0.91
C ARG A 206 -18.02 -5.20 -0.30
N LEU A 207 -17.39 -4.07 0.04
CA LEU A 207 -18.09 -2.92 0.61
C LEU A 207 -18.89 -2.17 -0.46
N MET A 208 -18.37 -2.03 -1.68
CA MET A 208 -19.04 -1.36 -2.79
C MET A 208 -20.17 -2.21 -3.40
N LEU A 209 -20.35 -3.47 -2.93
CA LEU A 209 -21.26 -4.42 -3.55
C LEU A 209 -20.99 -4.59 -5.06
N ASP A 210 -19.69 -4.60 -5.43
CA ASP A 210 -19.26 -4.73 -6.82
C ASP A 210 -19.50 -6.16 -7.29
N ASP A 211 -20.62 -6.36 -7.96
CA ASP A 211 -21.07 -7.61 -8.58
C ASP A 211 -21.49 -7.40 -10.04
N SER A 212 -22.14 -8.37 -10.64
CA SER A 212 -22.61 -8.27 -12.03
C SER A 212 -23.70 -7.23 -12.27
N TYR A 213 -24.34 -6.69 -11.24
CA TYR A 213 -25.43 -5.73 -11.30
C TYR A 213 -25.00 -4.32 -10.90
N PHE A 214 -24.07 -4.20 -9.96
CA PHE A 214 -23.58 -2.95 -9.42
C PHE A 214 -22.08 -2.80 -9.70
N ASN A 215 -21.76 -1.84 -10.56
CA ASN A 215 -20.37 -1.50 -10.86
C ASN A 215 -19.90 -0.42 -9.90
N GLY A 216 -19.08 -0.80 -8.92
CA GLY A 216 -18.44 0.15 -8.03
C GLY A 216 -17.41 1.02 -8.77
N GLU A 217 -17.19 2.23 -8.27
CA GLU A 217 -16.14 3.13 -8.76
C GLU A 217 -14.92 3.10 -7.84
N LEU A 218 -13.75 2.83 -8.40
CA LEU A 218 -12.48 2.92 -7.69
C LEU A 218 -11.66 4.07 -8.27
N ILE A 219 -11.38 5.08 -7.46
CA ILE A 219 -10.65 6.28 -7.87
C ILE A 219 -9.28 6.24 -7.21
N TYR A 220 -8.23 6.16 -8.00
CA TYR A 220 -6.86 6.30 -7.55
C TYR A 220 -6.43 7.76 -7.63
N THR A 221 -5.95 8.29 -6.52
CA THR A 221 -5.38 9.64 -6.48
C THR A 221 -3.87 9.52 -6.37
N PHE A 222 -3.18 10.10 -7.32
CA PHE A 222 -1.73 10.12 -7.38
C PHE A 222 -1.22 11.55 -7.28
N ASP A 223 -0.03 11.70 -6.73
CA ASP A 223 0.71 12.94 -6.81
C ASP A 223 0.99 13.27 -8.27
N GLY A 224 0.94 14.54 -8.65
CA GLY A 224 1.09 14.99 -10.04
C GLY A 224 2.52 14.87 -10.58
N ASP A 225 3.34 13.98 -10.03
CA ASP A 225 4.73 13.76 -10.39
C ASP A 225 4.93 12.48 -11.24
N GLU A 226 6.17 12.26 -11.69
CA GLU A 226 6.55 11.07 -12.48
C GLU A 226 6.38 9.77 -11.67
N ALA A 227 6.53 9.82 -10.34
CA ALA A 227 6.37 8.66 -9.47
C ALA A 227 4.89 8.26 -9.37
N GLY A 228 3.97 9.23 -9.28
CA GLY A 228 2.53 9.02 -9.32
C GLY A 228 2.07 8.41 -10.64
N GLN A 229 2.59 8.88 -11.79
CA GLN A 229 2.31 8.27 -13.09
C GLN A 229 2.75 6.80 -13.14
N LYS A 230 3.95 6.48 -12.64
CA LYS A 230 4.43 5.09 -12.55
C LYS A 230 3.59 4.25 -11.58
N ALA A 231 3.06 4.85 -10.52
CA ALA A 231 2.16 4.17 -9.59
C ALA A 231 0.82 3.84 -10.26
N ALA A 232 0.25 4.76 -11.06
CA ALA A 232 -0.95 4.52 -11.86
C ALA A 232 -0.77 3.35 -12.84
N MET A 233 0.36 3.29 -13.54
CA MET A 233 0.67 2.19 -14.45
C MET A 233 0.75 0.83 -13.72
N ARG A 234 1.32 0.80 -12.51
CA ARG A 234 1.37 -0.43 -11.69
C ARG A 234 -0.02 -0.84 -11.17
N ALA A 235 -0.85 0.12 -10.79
CA ALA A 235 -2.22 -0.14 -10.38
C ALA A 235 -3.00 -0.77 -11.54
N PHE A 236 -2.86 -0.24 -12.74
CA PHE A 236 -3.46 -0.76 -13.96
C PHE A 236 -3.09 -2.24 -14.23
N ASP A 237 -1.83 -2.63 -14.08
CA ASP A 237 -1.40 -4.02 -14.25
C ASP A 237 -2.06 -4.98 -13.24
N GLY A 238 -2.40 -4.49 -12.06
CA GLY A 238 -3.08 -5.25 -11.00
C GLY A 238 -4.60 -5.39 -11.17
N GLU A 239 -5.22 -4.46 -11.89
CA GLU A 239 -6.68 -4.30 -11.97
C GLU A 239 -7.44 -5.27 -12.87
N GLN A 240 -6.79 -6.11 -13.63
CA GLN A 240 -7.47 -7.02 -14.58
C GLN A 240 -8.56 -7.91 -13.94
N LYS A 241 -8.74 -7.85 -12.63
CA LYS A 241 -9.75 -8.58 -11.85
C LYS A 241 -10.90 -7.70 -11.35
N PHE A 242 -10.84 -6.38 -11.54
CA PHE A 242 -11.91 -5.48 -11.14
C PHE A 242 -13.03 -5.48 -12.20
N THR A 243 -14.27 -5.63 -11.76
CA THR A 243 -15.44 -5.65 -12.65
C THR A 243 -16.04 -4.25 -12.79
N GLY A 244 -15.82 -3.38 -11.78
CA GLY A 244 -16.26 -2.01 -11.75
C GLY A 244 -15.41 -1.08 -12.61
N GLN A 245 -15.68 0.21 -12.48
CA GLN A 245 -14.97 1.25 -13.20
C GLN A 245 -13.82 1.80 -12.36
N SER A 246 -12.64 1.88 -12.95
CA SER A 246 -11.45 2.46 -12.34
C SER A 246 -11.11 3.80 -12.96
N PHE A 247 -10.83 4.76 -12.10
CA PHE A 247 -10.52 6.14 -12.47
C PHE A 247 -9.20 6.57 -11.85
N VAL A 248 -8.63 7.62 -12.43
CA VAL A 248 -7.45 8.31 -11.92
C VAL A 248 -7.79 9.77 -11.69
N SER A 249 -7.38 10.29 -10.55
CA SER A 249 -7.32 11.72 -10.27
C SER A 249 -5.87 12.11 -10.05
N VAL A 250 -5.40 13.12 -10.78
CA VAL A 250 -4.03 13.63 -10.64
C VAL A 250 -4.10 15.04 -10.10
N ALA A 251 -3.51 15.25 -8.93
CA ALA A 251 -3.48 16.58 -8.34
C ALA A 251 -2.58 17.52 -9.16
N PRO A 252 -2.95 18.80 -9.30
CA PRO A 252 -2.16 19.75 -10.08
C PRO A 252 -0.84 20.08 -9.36
N ASP A 253 0.13 20.54 -10.15
CA ASP A 253 1.39 21.11 -9.66
C ASP A 253 2.22 20.14 -8.77
N GLY A 254 2.05 18.82 -8.91
CA GLY A 254 2.76 17.84 -8.10
C GLY A 254 2.36 17.81 -6.63
N MET A 255 1.22 18.39 -6.27
CA MET A 255 0.71 18.41 -4.90
C MET A 255 0.15 17.03 -4.51
N ASP A 256 0.20 16.71 -3.23
CA ASP A 256 -0.65 15.69 -2.65
C ASP A 256 -2.03 16.27 -2.26
N PRO A 257 -3.05 15.45 -1.95
CA PRO A 257 -4.37 15.94 -1.55
C PRO A 257 -4.35 16.84 -0.31
N CYS A 258 -3.40 16.62 0.62
CA CYS A 258 -3.25 17.43 1.81
C CYS A 258 -2.72 18.83 1.47
N ASP A 259 -1.70 18.91 0.63
CA ASP A 259 -1.13 20.18 0.16
C ASP A 259 -2.14 20.93 -0.73
N LEU A 260 -2.87 20.20 -1.60
CA LEU A 260 -3.94 20.79 -2.41
C LEU A 260 -5.01 21.45 -1.54
N ARG A 261 -5.48 20.76 -0.51
CA ARG A 261 -6.46 21.30 0.45
C ARG A 261 -5.92 22.52 1.17
N LEU A 262 -4.67 22.46 1.64
CA LEU A 262 -4.04 23.55 2.38
C LEU A 262 -3.91 24.84 1.54
N HIS A 263 -3.57 24.72 0.27
CA HIS A 263 -3.31 25.88 -0.60
C HIS A 263 -4.52 26.35 -1.38
N LYS A 264 -5.43 25.45 -1.78
CA LYS A 264 -6.56 25.75 -2.67
C LYS A 264 -7.93 25.48 -2.03
N GLY A 265 -7.95 24.92 -0.82
CA GLY A 265 -9.17 24.71 -0.03
C GLY A 265 -9.93 23.43 -0.35
N ASP A 266 -11.01 23.18 0.41
CA ASP A 266 -11.83 21.97 0.34
C ASP A 266 -12.52 21.78 -1.00
N ALA A 267 -12.87 22.87 -1.71
CA ALA A 267 -13.50 22.81 -3.03
C ALA A 267 -12.58 22.17 -4.05
N ALA A 268 -11.29 22.54 -4.09
CA ALA A 268 -10.31 21.99 -5.01
C ALA A 268 -10.11 20.48 -4.83
N VAL A 269 -10.19 19.98 -3.59
CA VAL A 269 -10.12 18.53 -3.32
C VAL A 269 -11.35 17.80 -3.86
N ARG A 270 -12.55 18.40 -3.72
CA ARG A 270 -13.76 17.81 -4.30
C ARG A 270 -13.75 17.83 -5.82
N GLU A 271 -13.28 18.92 -6.44
CA GLU A 271 -13.11 19.05 -7.90
C GLU A 271 -12.10 18.01 -8.40
N LEU A 272 -10.97 17.80 -7.71
CA LEU A 272 -10.00 16.74 -8.04
C LEU A 272 -10.67 15.36 -8.22
N ILE A 273 -11.62 15.03 -7.34
CA ILE A 273 -12.33 13.74 -7.44
C ILE A 273 -13.46 13.77 -8.49
N ALA A 274 -14.10 14.93 -8.70
CA ALA A 274 -15.11 15.11 -9.74
C ALA A 274 -14.51 14.99 -11.15
N ASP A 275 -13.33 15.55 -11.37
CA ASP A 275 -12.61 15.60 -12.65
C ASP A 275 -11.80 14.31 -12.94
N ARG A 276 -12.07 13.25 -12.19
CA ARG A 276 -11.43 11.94 -12.41
C ARG A 276 -11.60 11.47 -13.85
N ILE A 277 -10.57 10.87 -14.41
CA ILE A 277 -10.58 10.30 -15.75
C ILE A 277 -10.51 8.77 -15.71
N PRO A 278 -11.11 8.05 -16.69
CA PRO A 278 -11.01 6.60 -16.73
C PRO A 278 -9.56 6.12 -16.79
N MET A 279 -9.23 5.09 -16.03
CA MET A 279 -7.86 4.54 -15.92
C MET A 279 -7.27 4.18 -17.29
N PHE A 280 -8.07 3.54 -18.17
CA PHE A 280 -7.59 3.20 -19.52
C PHE A 280 -7.23 4.44 -20.32
N GLU A 281 -8.04 5.49 -20.23
CA GLU A 281 -7.78 6.75 -20.92
C GLU A 281 -6.49 7.38 -20.43
N PHE A 282 -6.31 7.47 -19.11
CA PHE A 282 -5.09 7.99 -18.49
C PHE A 282 -3.85 7.24 -18.97
N VAL A 283 -3.86 5.91 -18.91
CA VAL A 283 -2.72 5.06 -19.28
C VAL A 283 -2.38 5.22 -20.76
N ILE A 284 -3.40 5.21 -21.64
CA ILE A 284 -3.18 5.37 -23.08
C ILE A 284 -2.61 6.75 -23.39
N GLN A 285 -3.16 7.80 -22.81
CA GLN A 285 -2.67 9.18 -23.03
C GLN A 285 -1.26 9.36 -22.47
N SER A 286 -0.94 8.78 -21.30
CA SER A 286 0.42 8.81 -20.74
C SER A 286 1.43 8.14 -21.68
N VAL A 287 1.08 7.00 -22.26
CA VAL A 287 1.92 6.32 -23.26
C VAL A 287 2.11 7.17 -24.52
N ILE A 288 1.05 7.82 -25.01
CA ILE A 288 1.12 8.69 -26.20
C ILE A 288 2.01 9.91 -25.94
N ALA A 289 1.94 10.50 -24.74
CA ALA A 289 2.71 11.68 -24.36
C ALA A 289 4.24 11.49 -24.38
N GLU A 290 4.71 10.25 -24.34
CA GLU A 290 6.15 9.92 -24.47
C GLU A 290 6.66 10.14 -25.91
N TYR A 291 5.79 10.34 -26.90
CA TYR A 291 6.15 10.40 -28.31
C TYR A 291 5.75 11.73 -28.97
N ARG A 292 6.53 12.12 -29.98
CA ARG A 292 6.24 13.30 -30.79
C ARG A 292 5.19 12.99 -31.86
N ILE A 293 3.91 13.20 -31.55
CA ILE A 293 2.82 12.90 -32.48
C ILE A 293 2.64 13.92 -33.63
N ASP A 294 3.44 14.97 -33.64
CA ASP A 294 3.56 15.92 -34.76
C ASP A 294 4.26 15.30 -35.98
N THR A 295 5.06 14.22 -35.80
CA THR A 295 5.72 13.49 -36.87
C THR A 295 5.02 12.18 -37.21
N ALA A 296 5.15 11.70 -38.45
CA ALA A 296 4.58 10.42 -38.86
C ALA A 296 5.18 9.24 -38.11
N GLU A 297 6.51 9.27 -37.89
CA GLU A 297 7.25 8.26 -37.16
C GLU A 297 6.85 8.22 -35.69
N GLY A 298 6.67 9.38 -35.05
CA GLY A 298 6.25 9.50 -33.66
C GLY A 298 4.82 8.98 -33.47
N ARG A 299 3.89 9.29 -34.40
CA ARG A 299 2.53 8.75 -34.40
C ARG A 299 2.53 7.22 -34.50
N LEU A 300 3.35 6.66 -35.41
CA LEU A 300 3.45 5.21 -35.55
C LEU A 300 4.03 4.54 -34.30
N GLN A 301 5.04 5.15 -33.67
CA GLN A 301 5.63 4.64 -32.43
C GLN A 301 4.63 4.68 -31.27
N ALA A 302 3.94 5.82 -31.09
CA ALA A 302 2.87 5.98 -30.10
C ALA A 302 1.77 4.93 -30.28
N LEU A 303 1.30 4.75 -31.52
CA LEU A 303 0.29 3.75 -31.85
C LEU A 303 0.74 2.33 -31.49
N ARG A 304 1.94 1.92 -31.91
CA ARG A 304 2.50 0.60 -31.60
C ARG A 304 2.64 0.34 -30.11
N ARG A 305 2.91 1.37 -29.33
CA ARG A 305 3.07 1.27 -27.87
C ARG A 305 1.72 1.25 -27.15
N ALA A 306 0.72 1.99 -27.63
CA ALA A 306 -0.60 2.08 -27.02
C ALA A 306 -1.53 0.90 -27.40
N VAL A 307 -1.39 0.31 -28.59
CA VAL A 307 -2.18 -0.85 -29.03
C VAL A 307 -2.20 -2.00 -28.03
N PRO A 308 -1.08 -2.44 -27.43
CA PRO A 308 -1.08 -3.49 -26.42
C PRO A 308 -1.90 -3.13 -25.16
N VAL A 309 -1.97 -1.86 -24.78
CA VAL A 309 -2.78 -1.39 -23.65
C VAL A 309 -4.26 -1.57 -23.95
N VAL A 310 -4.72 -1.09 -25.12
CA VAL A 310 -6.11 -1.24 -25.56
C VAL A 310 -6.48 -2.72 -25.74
N ALA A 311 -5.55 -3.56 -26.20
CA ALA A 311 -5.77 -4.99 -26.38
C ALA A 311 -6.02 -5.74 -25.06
N GLN A 312 -5.63 -5.18 -23.91
CA GLN A 312 -5.89 -5.76 -22.58
C GLN A 312 -7.34 -5.57 -22.11
N ILE A 313 -8.10 -4.64 -22.72
CA ILE A 313 -9.51 -4.41 -22.39
C ILE A 313 -10.32 -5.67 -22.72
N ARG A 314 -10.96 -6.26 -21.71
CA ARG A 314 -11.71 -7.53 -21.87
C ARG A 314 -13.09 -7.33 -22.52
N ASP A 315 -13.75 -6.21 -22.19
CA ASP A 315 -15.03 -5.85 -22.79
C ASP A 315 -14.83 -5.43 -24.23
N GLN A 316 -15.40 -6.18 -25.17
CA GLN A 316 -15.18 -5.96 -26.60
C GLN A 316 -15.80 -4.66 -27.14
N PRO A 317 -17.01 -4.26 -26.77
CA PRO A 317 -17.54 -2.94 -27.06
C PRO A 317 -16.62 -1.81 -26.59
N LEU A 318 -16.18 -1.86 -25.35
CA LEU A 318 -15.26 -0.88 -24.76
C LEU A 318 -13.91 -0.87 -25.48
N GLN A 319 -13.36 -2.03 -25.80
CA GLN A 319 -12.10 -2.16 -26.56
C GLN A 319 -12.19 -1.49 -27.93
N ARG A 320 -13.32 -1.66 -28.64
CA ARG A 320 -13.55 -0.99 -29.93
C ARG A 320 -13.62 0.52 -29.80
N GLU A 321 -14.28 1.00 -28.77
CA GLU A 321 -14.38 2.44 -28.50
C GLU A 321 -13.02 3.04 -28.21
N TYR A 322 -12.20 2.41 -27.36
CA TYR A 322 -10.84 2.87 -27.10
C TYR A 322 -9.92 2.76 -28.32
N ALA A 323 -10.09 1.78 -29.19
CA ALA A 323 -9.35 1.70 -30.44
C ALA A 323 -9.66 2.89 -31.38
N ARG A 324 -10.92 3.33 -31.44
CA ARG A 324 -11.32 4.53 -32.20
C ARG A 324 -10.76 5.80 -31.57
N ARG A 325 -10.88 5.95 -30.25
CA ARG A 325 -10.30 7.09 -29.52
C ARG A 325 -8.78 7.16 -29.70
N LEU A 326 -8.08 6.02 -29.63
CA LEU A 326 -6.64 5.93 -29.87
C LEU A 326 -6.28 6.46 -31.27
N ALA A 327 -7.03 6.08 -32.30
CA ALA A 327 -6.81 6.63 -33.65
C ALA A 327 -6.93 8.16 -33.67
N GLY A 328 -7.96 8.71 -33.01
CA GLY A 328 -8.13 10.17 -32.88
C GLY A 328 -6.99 10.85 -32.14
N TRP A 329 -6.58 10.30 -31.00
CA TRP A 329 -5.53 10.89 -30.16
C TRP A 329 -4.15 10.93 -30.83
N VAL A 330 -3.81 9.91 -31.63
CA VAL A 330 -2.55 9.89 -32.38
C VAL A 330 -2.65 10.56 -33.76
N GLY A 331 -3.86 10.97 -34.19
CA GLY A 331 -4.08 11.53 -35.52
C GLY A 331 -3.95 10.49 -36.65
N TRP A 332 -4.39 9.25 -36.43
CA TRP A 332 -4.37 8.17 -37.43
C TRP A 332 -5.64 8.24 -38.29
N ALA A 333 -5.45 8.32 -39.60
CA ALA A 333 -6.56 8.61 -40.55
C ALA A 333 -7.62 7.49 -40.60
N ASN A 334 -7.24 6.22 -40.42
CA ASN A 334 -8.14 5.09 -40.54
C ASN A 334 -8.30 4.34 -39.21
N PRO A 335 -9.37 4.57 -38.42
CA PRO A 335 -9.62 3.88 -37.16
C PRO A 335 -9.78 2.36 -37.28
N GLU A 336 -10.22 1.84 -38.43
CA GLU A 336 -10.39 0.39 -38.63
C GLU A 336 -9.05 -0.33 -38.70
N GLU A 337 -8.00 0.30 -39.22
CA GLU A 337 -6.63 -0.25 -39.15
C GLU A 337 -6.17 -0.41 -37.71
N VAL A 338 -6.43 0.60 -36.87
CA VAL A 338 -6.10 0.54 -35.44
C VAL A 338 -6.88 -0.58 -34.75
N LEU A 339 -8.16 -0.73 -35.04
CA LEU A 339 -9.00 -1.80 -34.52
C LEU A 339 -8.48 -3.19 -34.94
N GLN A 340 -8.04 -3.35 -36.19
CA GLN A 340 -7.45 -4.60 -36.66
C GLN A 340 -6.14 -4.92 -35.92
N GLN A 341 -5.28 -3.91 -35.68
CA GLN A 341 -4.05 -4.08 -34.91
C GLN A 341 -4.34 -4.48 -33.46
N VAL A 342 -5.30 -3.85 -32.80
CA VAL A 342 -5.74 -4.18 -31.44
C VAL A 342 -6.26 -5.62 -31.38
N ARG A 343 -7.09 -6.05 -32.34
CA ARG A 343 -7.59 -7.44 -32.41
C ARG A 343 -6.48 -8.46 -32.64
N ALA A 344 -5.51 -8.12 -33.51
CA ALA A 344 -4.36 -8.98 -33.77
C ALA A 344 -3.49 -9.12 -32.51
N GLU A 345 -3.27 -8.02 -31.77
CA GLU A 345 -2.53 -8.03 -30.53
C GLU A 345 -3.24 -8.84 -29.41
N ALA A 346 -4.56 -8.68 -29.28
CA ALA A 346 -5.36 -9.42 -28.29
C ALA A 346 -5.38 -10.94 -28.54
N ARG A 347 -5.15 -11.40 -29.78
CA ARG A 347 -5.07 -12.81 -30.15
C ARG A 347 -3.71 -13.44 -29.88
N LYS A 348 -2.67 -12.64 -29.62
CA LYS A 348 -1.34 -13.18 -29.30
C LYS A 348 -1.40 -13.96 -27.99
N PRO A 349 -0.83 -15.19 -27.95
CA PRO A 349 -0.75 -15.91 -26.69
C PRO A 349 0.01 -15.05 -25.69
N LYS A 350 -0.59 -14.74 -24.53
CA LYS A 350 0.11 -14.08 -23.44
C LYS A 350 1.32 -14.91 -23.11
N LYS A 351 2.53 -14.40 -23.39
CA LYS A 351 3.76 -15.01 -22.88
C LYS A 351 3.55 -15.14 -21.38
N ALA A 352 3.52 -16.40 -20.89
CA ALA A 352 3.54 -16.64 -19.46
C ALA A 352 4.76 -15.90 -18.93
N GLU A 353 4.52 -14.83 -18.18
CA GLU A 353 5.58 -14.21 -17.39
C GLU A 353 6.09 -15.31 -16.47
N LYS A 354 7.29 -15.82 -16.78
CA LYS A 354 8.04 -16.55 -15.75
C LYS A 354 8.09 -15.62 -14.54
N PRO A 355 7.76 -16.09 -13.33
CA PRO A 355 7.88 -15.27 -12.16
C PRO A 355 9.33 -14.82 -12.07
N THR A 356 9.59 -13.61 -12.51
CA THR A 356 10.86 -12.94 -12.27
C THR A 356 10.83 -12.66 -10.79
N ILE A 357 11.50 -13.49 -10.01
CA ILE A 357 11.92 -13.15 -8.66
C ILE A 357 12.82 -11.92 -8.84
N ARG A 358 12.22 -10.74 -8.90
CA ARG A 358 12.97 -9.50 -8.78
C ARG A 358 13.49 -9.48 -7.36
N ARG A 359 14.76 -9.83 -7.19
CA ARG A 359 15.52 -9.34 -6.04
C ARG A 359 15.33 -7.85 -6.01
N PHE A 360 14.74 -7.34 -4.95
CA PHE A 360 14.68 -5.92 -4.67
C PHE A 360 16.12 -5.46 -4.46
N ASP A 361 16.70 -4.84 -5.46
CA ASP A 361 17.88 -4.01 -5.29
C ASP A 361 17.45 -2.76 -4.53
N ASN A 362 17.53 -2.85 -3.21
CA ASN A 362 17.55 -1.69 -2.34
C ASN A 362 18.92 -0.99 -2.49
N ALA A 363 19.09 -0.25 -3.58
CA ALA A 363 20.19 0.68 -3.71
C ALA A 363 19.91 1.91 -2.83
N LYS A 364 20.07 1.78 -1.50
CA LYS A 364 20.34 2.89 -0.61
C LYS A 364 21.78 2.77 -0.14
N GLN A 365 22.51 3.80 -0.51
CA GLN A 365 23.89 4.08 -0.10
C GLN A 365 24.12 3.66 1.35
N GLN A 366 24.95 2.64 1.55
CA GLN A 366 25.65 2.38 2.80
C GLN A 366 27.13 2.71 2.59
N PRO A 367 27.82 3.23 3.61
CA PRO A 367 29.22 3.56 3.50
C PRO A 367 30.08 2.32 3.23
N ALA A 368 31.11 2.49 2.45
CA ALA A 368 32.05 1.46 2.01
C ALA A 368 32.45 0.51 3.17
N GLN A 369 31.98 -0.72 3.12
CA GLN A 369 32.53 -1.83 3.84
C GLN A 369 33.43 -2.63 2.90
N GLN A 370 34.61 -2.94 3.40
CA GLN A 370 35.66 -3.68 2.72
C GLN A 370 35.14 -4.98 2.10
N ASP A 371 35.52 -5.25 0.87
CA ASP A 371 35.24 -6.46 0.11
C ASP A 371 35.76 -7.70 0.87
N VAL A 372 34.83 -8.44 1.47
CA VAL A 372 35.08 -9.83 1.85
C VAL A 372 34.65 -10.68 0.64
N PRO A 373 35.52 -11.49 0.03
CA PRO A 373 35.14 -12.29 -1.14
C PRO A 373 34.02 -13.26 -0.78
N MET A 374 32.87 -13.16 -1.47
CA MET A 374 31.77 -14.12 -1.36
C MET A 374 32.20 -15.45 -1.97
N ILE A 375 32.42 -16.44 -1.12
CA ILE A 375 32.69 -17.81 -1.55
C ILE A 375 31.38 -18.41 -2.06
N HIS A 376 31.25 -18.58 -3.37
CA HIS A 376 30.14 -19.32 -3.94
C HIS A 376 30.32 -20.82 -3.72
N PRO A 377 29.27 -21.57 -3.29
CA PRO A 377 29.39 -23.02 -3.19
C PRO A 377 29.68 -23.61 -4.58
N PRO A 378 30.62 -24.57 -4.69
CA PRO A 378 31.02 -25.15 -5.95
C PRO A 378 29.86 -25.89 -6.64
N SER A 379 29.77 -25.76 -7.96
CA SER A 379 28.73 -26.42 -8.79
C SER A 379 28.78 -27.95 -8.67
N PRO A 380 27.63 -28.64 -8.59
CA PRO A 380 27.58 -30.11 -8.64
C PRO A 380 28.27 -30.75 -9.83
N LYS A 381 28.49 -30.00 -10.89
CA LYS A 381 29.12 -30.47 -12.17
C LYS A 381 30.64 -30.35 -12.20
N GLU A 382 31.25 -29.78 -11.15
CA GLU A 382 32.71 -29.63 -11.07
C GLU A 382 33.36 -30.95 -10.60
N THR A 383 33.77 -31.76 -11.54
CA THR A 383 34.30 -33.13 -11.29
C THR A 383 35.61 -33.13 -10.49
N HIS A 384 36.42 -32.08 -10.60
CA HIS A 384 37.68 -31.96 -9.86
C HIS A 384 37.49 -31.80 -8.33
N LEU A 385 36.28 -31.43 -7.89
CA LEU A 385 35.91 -31.30 -6.47
C LEU A 385 35.23 -32.56 -5.89
N TRP A 386 35.05 -33.62 -6.67
CA TRP A 386 34.40 -34.85 -6.21
C TRP A 386 35.10 -35.50 -5.00
N PRO A 387 36.46 -35.60 -4.95
CA PRO A 387 37.12 -36.18 -3.77
C PRO A 387 36.82 -35.40 -2.48
N GLN A 388 36.84 -34.08 -2.55
CA GLN A 388 36.55 -33.23 -1.39
C GLN A 388 35.08 -33.34 -0.94
N ARG A 389 34.16 -33.53 -1.89
CA ARG A 389 32.73 -33.75 -1.60
C ARG A 389 32.47 -35.08 -0.93
N GLU A 390 33.10 -36.14 -1.41
CA GLU A 390 32.98 -37.47 -0.78
C GLU A 390 33.60 -37.50 0.60
N ALA A 391 34.73 -36.81 0.82
CA ALA A 391 35.32 -36.64 2.13
C ALA A 391 34.40 -35.87 3.09
N LEU A 392 33.75 -34.78 2.63
CA LEU A 392 32.79 -34.02 3.40
C LEU A 392 31.53 -34.83 3.75
N LYS A 393 31.02 -35.62 2.81
CA LYS A 393 29.90 -36.54 3.08
C LYS A 393 30.24 -37.55 4.16
N LEU A 394 31.40 -38.18 4.06
CA LEU A 394 31.88 -39.13 5.06
C LEU A 394 32.02 -38.50 6.43
N ALA A 395 32.58 -37.29 6.50
CA ALA A 395 32.69 -36.51 7.75
C ALA A 395 31.33 -36.17 8.39
N LEU A 396 30.31 -35.89 7.57
CA LEU A 396 28.95 -35.56 8.04
C LEU A 396 28.14 -36.82 8.41
N GLN A 397 28.31 -37.92 7.68
CA GLN A 397 27.53 -39.14 7.88
C GLN A 397 28.16 -40.12 8.89
N MET A 398 29.48 -40.08 9.07
CA MET A 398 30.23 -40.95 9.96
C MET A 398 31.31 -40.12 10.72
N PRO A 399 30.92 -39.23 11.59
CA PRO A 399 31.90 -38.35 12.29
C PRO A 399 32.95 -39.08 13.10
N GLN A 400 32.69 -40.33 13.49
CA GLN A 400 33.65 -41.15 14.24
C GLN A 400 34.77 -41.80 13.37
N VAL A 401 34.67 -41.73 12.05
CA VAL A 401 35.64 -42.31 11.10
C VAL A 401 36.48 -41.24 10.39
N ALA A 402 36.09 -40.00 10.53
CA ALA A 402 36.71 -38.83 9.87
C ALA A 402 37.68 -38.05 10.76
N GLY A 403 38.00 -38.55 11.94
CA GLY A 403 38.96 -37.97 12.91
C GLY A 403 40.37 -38.51 12.71
#